data_72a5957de22dc6ca33cfa5baa9fb7b5e
#
_entry.id   72a5957de22dc6ca33cfa5baa9fb7b5e
#
_cell.length_a   1.000
_cell.length_b   1.000
_cell.length_c   1.000
_cell.angle_alpha   90.00
_cell.angle_beta   90.00
_cell.angle_gamma   90.00
#
_symmetry.space_group_name_H-M   'P 1'
#
loop_
_entity.id
_entity.type
_entity.pdbx_description
1 polymer ?
#
loop_
_entity_poly.entity_id
_entity_poly.type
_entity_poly.pdbx_seq_one_letter_code
_entity_poly.pdbx_strand_id
1 'polypeptide(L)'
;FLLNIDKNSVELDSSTVVRLEKLEFSPYVKLEKGDNFGLTIKLDKDRFPADDLFSSIPRGLMPSLEGIKVDGDIDYHLLFSFDMDNIDSLQFTSSMKKYPGFKITKFGNVDLRKMQDTFTYLAYDQNVLQRRILLSEHNPNYRKLDDISVYLKNAVLFSEDPSFFRHHGFLESALRESMVKNIKEKRFARGGSTISMQLVKNVFLNREKKLQRKAEEAMIVWLIENNALTSKERMYEVYLNVIEWGPNVYGAAESA
;
A
#
# COMPACT_ATOMS: atom_id res chain seq x y z
N PHE A 1 16.45 -26.35 4.30
CA PHE A 1 16.85 -25.18 5.06
C PHE A 1 18.37 -25.07 5.01
N LEU A 2 18.88 -24.09 4.27
CA LEU A 2 20.31 -23.83 4.15
C LEU A 2 20.59 -22.43 4.71
N LEU A 3 21.29 -22.41 5.85
CA LEU A 3 21.74 -21.18 6.50
C LEU A 3 23.28 -21.18 6.48
N ASN A 4 23.85 -20.23 5.76
CA ASN A 4 25.28 -19.99 5.71
C ASN A 4 25.64 -18.90 6.73
N ILE A 5 26.59 -19.19 7.61
CA ILE A 5 27.07 -18.23 8.60
C ILE A 5 28.57 -18.06 8.41
N ASP A 6 28.96 -16.85 8.08
CA ASP A 6 30.34 -16.44 7.96
C ASP A 6 30.70 -15.42 9.08
N LYS A 7 31.95 -15.06 9.20
CA LYS A 7 32.43 -14.08 10.18
C LYS A 7 31.70 -12.74 10.06
N ASN A 8 31.34 -12.35 8.86
CA ASN A 8 30.77 -11.04 8.52
C ASN A 8 29.41 -11.14 7.82
N SER A 9 28.83 -12.30 7.68
CA SER A 9 27.52 -12.45 7.03
C SER A 9 26.69 -13.61 7.56
N VAL A 10 25.38 -13.45 7.46
CA VAL A 10 24.40 -14.52 7.67
C VAL A 10 23.51 -14.53 6.42
N GLU A 11 23.42 -15.69 5.80
CA GLU A 11 22.68 -15.85 4.54
C GLU A 11 21.69 -17.02 4.65
N LEU A 12 20.44 -16.74 4.34
CA LEU A 12 19.43 -17.74 4.05
C LEU A 12 19.41 -17.95 2.54
N ASP A 13 19.86 -19.13 2.10
CA ASP A 13 19.96 -19.45 0.68
C ASP A 13 18.58 -19.67 0.04
N SER A 14 18.44 -19.29 -1.23
CA SER A 14 17.22 -19.44 -2.02
C SER A 14 16.76 -20.89 -2.25
N SER A 15 17.59 -21.88 -1.94
CA SER A 15 17.17 -23.29 -1.88
C SER A 15 16.30 -23.62 -0.68
N THR A 16 16.23 -22.70 0.30
CA THR A 16 15.36 -22.85 1.46
C THR A 16 13.91 -22.63 1.07
N VAL A 17 13.08 -23.64 1.26
CA VAL A 17 11.64 -23.54 1.03
C VAL A 17 10.94 -23.19 2.35
N VAL A 18 10.20 -22.09 2.33
CA VAL A 18 9.28 -21.70 3.41
C VAL A 18 7.87 -22.07 2.98
N ARG A 19 7.17 -22.79 3.86
CA ARG A 19 5.77 -23.15 3.63
C ARG A 19 4.89 -22.47 4.67
N LEU A 20 3.88 -21.76 4.18
CA LEU A 20 2.84 -21.14 4.99
C LEU A 20 1.48 -21.65 4.47
N GLU A 21 0.92 -22.65 5.13
CA GLU A 21 -0.27 -23.36 4.69
C GLU A 21 -0.13 -23.86 3.23
N LYS A 22 -0.86 -23.27 2.28
CA LYS A 22 -0.77 -23.63 0.85
C LYS A 22 0.34 -22.88 0.11
N LEU A 23 0.81 -21.75 0.65
CA LEU A 23 1.81 -20.94 0.01
C LEU A 23 3.20 -21.46 0.29
N GLU A 24 3.92 -21.79 -0.76
CA GLU A 24 5.35 -22.13 -0.70
C GLU A 24 6.16 -21.06 -1.43
N PHE A 25 7.26 -20.63 -0.86
CA PHE A 25 8.18 -19.68 -1.47
C PHE A 25 9.62 -19.89 -0.98
N SER A 26 10.58 -19.43 -1.77
CA SER A 26 12.00 -19.57 -1.50
C SER A 26 12.64 -18.18 -1.36
N PRO A 27 12.69 -17.63 -0.14
CA PRO A 27 13.29 -16.33 0.10
C PRO A 27 14.81 -16.44 0.09
N TYR A 28 15.48 -15.44 -0.46
CA TYR A 28 16.89 -15.18 -0.23
C TYR A 28 17.01 -14.01 0.74
N VAL A 29 17.74 -14.18 1.83
CA VAL A 29 18.01 -13.11 2.78
C VAL A 29 19.49 -13.13 3.13
N LYS A 30 20.18 -12.01 2.94
CA LYS A 30 21.59 -11.83 3.32
C LYS A 30 21.73 -10.62 4.23
N LEU A 31 22.29 -10.84 5.39
CA LEU A 31 22.73 -9.82 6.34
C LEU A 31 24.24 -9.73 6.28
N GLU A 32 24.78 -8.55 6.07
CA GLU A 32 26.22 -8.31 6.02
C GLU A 32 26.61 -7.34 7.12
N LYS A 33 27.68 -7.66 7.82
CA LYS A 33 28.30 -6.82 8.84
C LYS A 33 29.72 -6.50 8.37
N GLY A 34 29.87 -5.35 7.70
CA GLY A 34 31.15 -4.74 7.41
C GLY A 34 31.53 -3.70 8.48
N ASP A 35 32.03 -2.54 8.06
CA ASP A 35 32.14 -1.38 8.94
C ASP A 35 30.75 -0.90 9.36
N ASN A 36 29.77 -1.06 8.47
CA ASN A 36 28.35 -0.86 8.70
C ASN A 36 27.50 -2.08 8.26
N PHE A 37 26.19 -1.94 8.35
CA PHE A 37 25.21 -2.99 8.10
C PHE A 37 24.68 -2.96 6.66
N GLY A 38 24.64 -4.13 6.03
CA GLY A 38 23.97 -4.36 4.74
C GLY A 38 22.86 -5.40 4.86
N LEU A 39 21.82 -5.24 4.04
CA LEU A 39 20.69 -6.19 3.96
C LEU A 39 20.28 -6.38 2.51
N THR A 40 20.15 -7.63 2.10
CA THR A 40 19.52 -8.00 0.82
C THR A 40 18.41 -9.00 1.07
N ILE A 41 17.22 -8.72 0.52
CA ILE A 41 16.06 -9.63 0.52
C ILE A 41 15.61 -9.79 -0.93
N LYS A 42 15.48 -11.03 -1.38
CA LYS A 42 14.86 -11.37 -2.67
C LYS A 42 13.79 -12.41 -2.46
N LEU A 43 12.69 -12.25 -3.16
CA LEU A 43 11.63 -13.23 -3.25
C LEU A 43 11.13 -13.24 -4.68
N ASP A 44 11.29 -14.38 -5.34
CA ASP A 44 10.77 -14.61 -6.67
C ASP A 44 9.81 -15.79 -6.62
N LYS A 45 8.56 -15.53 -6.94
CA LYS A 45 7.55 -16.56 -7.08
C LYS A 45 6.83 -16.38 -8.39
N ASP A 46 7.19 -17.25 -9.33
CA ASP A 46 6.54 -17.35 -10.62
C ASP A 46 5.06 -17.74 -10.45
N ARG A 47 4.32 -17.68 -11.52
CA ARG A 47 2.88 -17.89 -11.59
C ARG A 47 2.36 -19.02 -10.67
N PHE A 48 1.44 -18.67 -9.78
CA PHE A 48 0.81 -19.58 -8.81
C PHE A 48 -0.65 -19.17 -8.55
N PRO A 49 -1.50 -20.08 -8.03
CA PRO A 49 -2.88 -19.76 -7.68
C PRO A 49 -2.95 -18.64 -6.65
N ALA A 50 -3.71 -17.59 -6.96
CA ALA A 50 -3.87 -16.44 -6.06
C ALA A 50 -4.49 -16.84 -4.71
N ASP A 51 -5.42 -17.82 -4.72
CA ASP A 51 -6.05 -18.31 -3.47
C ASP A 51 -5.00 -18.90 -2.50
N ASP A 52 -3.89 -19.42 -2.98
CA ASP A 52 -2.82 -19.92 -2.11
C ASP A 52 -2.21 -18.80 -1.27
N LEU A 53 -2.05 -17.59 -1.83
CA LEU A 53 -1.63 -16.42 -1.06
C LEU A 53 -2.71 -15.98 -0.08
N PHE A 54 -3.91 -15.67 -0.58
CA PHE A 54 -4.95 -15.05 0.25
C PHE A 54 -5.47 -15.98 1.35
N SER A 55 -5.56 -17.29 1.09
CA SER A 55 -5.97 -18.27 2.09
C SER A 55 -4.88 -18.56 3.14
N SER A 56 -3.61 -18.30 2.82
CA SER A 56 -2.48 -18.52 3.72
C SER A 56 -2.15 -17.31 4.60
N ILE A 57 -2.85 -16.17 4.42
CA ILE A 57 -2.66 -15.01 5.30
C ILE A 57 -3.11 -15.37 6.72
N PRO A 58 -2.24 -15.29 7.74
CA PRO A 58 -2.62 -15.57 9.12
C PRO A 58 -3.76 -14.68 9.62
N ARG A 59 -4.67 -15.26 10.39
CA ARG A 59 -5.79 -14.51 10.97
C ARG A 59 -5.29 -13.31 11.78
N GLY A 60 -5.97 -12.18 11.62
CA GLY A 60 -5.61 -10.92 12.27
C GLY A 60 -4.44 -10.19 11.63
N LEU A 61 -3.73 -10.76 10.63
CA LEU A 61 -2.66 -10.06 9.92
C LEU A 61 -3.21 -8.99 8.97
N MET A 62 -4.30 -9.30 8.28
CA MET A 62 -5.01 -8.38 7.37
C MET A 62 -6.52 -8.43 7.64
N PRO A 63 -6.99 -7.81 8.73
CA PRO A 63 -8.37 -7.96 9.19
C PRO A 63 -9.44 -7.58 8.16
N SER A 64 -9.18 -6.55 7.33
CA SER A 64 -10.13 -6.11 6.29
C SER A 64 -10.31 -7.15 5.19
N LEU A 65 -9.29 -7.97 4.93
CA LEU A 65 -9.26 -9.00 3.90
C LEU A 65 -9.66 -10.38 4.40
N GLU A 66 -9.88 -10.58 5.70
CA GLU A 66 -10.27 -11.90 6.22
C GLU A 66 -11.51 -12.43 5.53
N GLY A 67 -11.40 -13.66 5.03
CA GLY A 67 -12.47 -14.35 4.31
C GLY A 67 -12.61 -13.96 2.85
N ILE A 68 -11.70 -13.16 2.30
CA ILE A 68 -11.62 -12.91 0.86
C ILE A 68 -11.44 -14.22 0.09
N LYS A 69 -12.07 -14.33 -1.09
CA LYS A 69 -11.88 -15.42 -2.03
C LYS A 69 -11.56 -14.87 -3.40
N VAL A 70 -10.57 -15.47 -4.03
CA VAL A 70 -10.10 -15.09 -5.36
C VAL A 70 -9.93 -16.33 -6.23
N ASP A 71 -10.12 -16.17 -7.53
CA ASP A 71 -9.78 -17.17 -8.54
C ASP A 71 -8.66 -16.62 -9.44
N GLY A 72 -7.99 -17.52 -10.15
CA GLY A 72 -6.93 -17.19 -11.12
C GLY A 72 -5.55 -17.16 -10.49
N ASP A 73 -4.58 -16.71 -11.26
CA ASP A 73 -3.16 -16.79 -10.91
C ASP A 73 -2.54 -15.41 -10.79
N ILE A 74 -1.46 -15.36 -10.01
CA ILE A 74 -0.58 -14.20 -9.83
C ILE A 74 0.89 -14.64 -9.87
N ASP A 75 1.79 -13.70 -10.04
CA ASP A 75 3.21 -13.81 -9.67
C ASP A 75 3.58 -12.75 -8.63
N TYR A 76 4.72 -12.93 -7.98
CA TYR A 76 5.25 -11.94 -7.05
C TYR A 76 6.77 -11.91 -7.07
N HIS A 77 7.33 -10.71 -7.23
CA HIS A 77 8.76 -10.47 -7.21
C HIS A 77 9.09 -9.31 -6.27
N LEU A 78 10.07 -9.53 -5.41
CA LEU A 78 10.59 -8.54 -4.47
C LEU A 78 12.12 -8.53 -4.53
N LEU A 79 12.68 -7.35 -4.68
CA LEU A 79 14.08 -7.06 -4.41
C LEU A 79 14.15 -5.86 -3.46
N PHE A 80 14.77 -6.07 -2.33
CA PHE A 80 15.14 -5.01 -1.42
C PHE A 80 16.61 -5.20 -1.04
N SER A 81 17.44 -4.22 -1.31
CA SER A 81 18.85 -4.28 -0.98
C SER A 81 19.37 -2.89 -0.61
N PHE A 82 20.08 -2.80 0.48
CA PHE A 82 20.81 -1.59 0.84
C PHE A 82 22.10 -1.90 1.58
N ASP A 83 23.02 -0.94 1.49
CA ASP A 83 24.28 -0.89 2.20
C ASP A 83 24.37 0.46 2.91
N MET A 84 24.61 0.45 4.21
CA MET A 84 24.75 1.68 5.02
C MET A 84 25.98 2.48 4.64
N ASP A 85 27.01 1.85 4.05
CA ASP A 85 28.21 2.56 3.55
C ASP A 85 27.91 3.28 2.23
N ASN A 86 26.91 2.82 1.47
CA ASN A 86 26.47 3.43 0.22
C ASN A 86 24.94 3.41 0.10
N ILE A 87 24.27 4.19 0.94
CA ILE A 87 22.80 4.19 0.99
C ILE A 87 22.13 4.65 -0.32
N ASP A 88 22.83 5.41 -1.17
CA ASP A 88 22.31 5.81 -2.48
C ASP A 88 22.17 4.64 -3.45
N SER A 89 22.88 3.54 -3.20
CA SER A 89 22.77 2.29 -3.96
C SER A 89 21.53 1.45 -3.59
N LEU A 90 20.71 1.90 -2.63
CA LEU A 90 19.48 1.20 -2.23
C LEU A 90 18.65 0.84 -3.45
N GLN A 91 18.29 -0.44 -3.54
CA GLN A 91 17.39 -1.00 -4.55
C GLN A 91 16.09 -1.41 -3.86
N PHE A 92 14.99 -1.04 -4.46
CA PHE A 92 13.67 -1.49 -4.06
C PHE A 92 12.81 -1.68 -5.31
N THR A 93 12.39 -2.91 -5.51
CA THR A 93 11.42 -3.29 -6.55
C THR A 93 10.44 -4.28 -5.93
N SER A 94 9.15 -4.04 -6.08
CA SER A 94 8.11 -4.95 -5.62
C SER A 94 6.98 -4.99 -6.64
N SER A 95 6.77 -6.12 -7.28
CA SER A 95 5.73 -6.29 -8.28
C SER A 95 4.88 -7.52 -7.99
N MET A 96 3.57 -7.37 -8.11
CA MET A 96 2.61 -8.45 -8.09
C MET A 96 1.71 -8.30 -9.31
N LYS A 97 1.78 -9.27 -10.22
CA LYS A 97 1.05 -9.24 -11.49
C LYS A 97 -0.03 -10.30 -11.48
N LYS A 98 -1.22 -9.93 -11.92
CA LYS A 98 -2.31 -10.87 -12.14
C LYS A 98 -2.31 -11.38 -13.58
N TYR A 99 -2.75 -12.63 -13.75
CA TYR A 99 -2.95 -13.26 -15.06
C TYR A 99 -4.42 -13.19 -15.50
N PRO A 100 -4.71 -13.38 -16.81
CA PRO A 100 -6.09 -13.50 -17.29
C PRO A 100 -6.88 -14.55 -16.48
N GLY A 101 -8.09 -14.20 -16.07
CA GLY A 101 -8.91 -15.06 -15.21
C GLY A 101 -8.86 -14.73 -13.72
N PHE A 102 -7.93 -13.85 -13.29
CA PHE A 102 -7.95 -13.36 -11.91
C PHE A 102 -9.24 -12.57 -11.64
N LYS A 103 -9.93 -12.91 -10.57
CA LYS A 103 -11.13 -12.19 -10.10
C LYS A 103 -11.31 -12.39 -8.60
N ILE A 104 -11.89 -11.39 -7.95
CA ILE A 104 -12.35 -11.49 -6.56
C ILE A 104 -13.77 -12.08 -6.61
N THR A 105 -13.96 -13.27 -6.04
CA THR A 105 -15.24 -13.97 -6.01
C THR A 105 -16.03 -13.68 -4.74
N LYS A 106 -15.36 -13.30 -3.67
CA LYS A 106 -15.95 -12.86 -2.40
C LYS A 106 -15.03 -11.85 -1.72
N PHE A 107 -15.57 -10.72 -1.31
CA PHE A 107 -14.81 -9.77 -0.46
C PHE A 107 -14.68 -10.30 0.97
N GLY A 108 -13.67 -9.83 1.67
CA GLY A 108 -13.45 -10.11 3.08
C GLY A 108 -14.41 -9.36 3.99
N ASN A 109 -13.94 -9.00 5.19
CA ASN A 109 -14.73 -8.24 6.16
C ASN A 109 -15.11 -6.84 5.64
N VAL A 110 -14.41 -6.32 4.63
CA VAL A 110 -14.68 -5.02 4.02
C VAL A 110 -14.91 -5.17 2.52
N ASP A 111 -15.99 -4.59 2.01
CA ASP A 111 -16.23 -4.52 0.56
C ASP A 111 -15.37 -3.41 -0.03
N LEU A 112 -14.39 -3.81 -0.86
CA LEU A 112 -13.44 -2.87 -1.47
C LEU A 112 -14.07 -1.98 -2.56
N ARG A 113 -15.31 -2.26 -2.97
CA ARG A 113 -16.07 -1.44 -3.95
C ARG A 113 -16.78 -0.27 -3.30
N LYS A 114 -16.80 -0.16 -1.96
CA LYS A 114 -17.61 0.86 -1.26
C LYS A 114 -17.35 2.30 -1.73
N MET A 115 -16.18 2.57 -2.33
CA MET A 115 -15.89 3.90 -2.88
C MET A 115 -16.60 4.20 -4.20
N GLN A 116 -17.14 3.19 -4.91
CA GLN A 116 -17.89 3.42 -6.15
C GLN A 116 -19.17 4.19 -5.89
N ASP A 117 -19.82 3.90 -4.79
CA ASP A 117 -21.14 4.42 -4.44
C ASP A 117 -21.07 5.48 -3.34
N THR A 118 -22.24 5.89 -2.89
CA THR A 118 -22.41 6.73 -1.70
C THR A 118 -22.03 5.95 -0.45
N PHE A 119 -21.17 6.52 0.39
CA PHE A 119 -20.82 5.95 1.69
C PHE A 119 -20.51 7.04 2.71
N THR A 120 -20.46 6.66 3.99
CA THR A 120 -20.03 7.53 5.07
C THR A 120 -18.57 7.26 5.40
N TYR A 121 -17.72 8.27 5.24
CA TYR A 121 -16.36 8.26 5.76
C TYR A 121 -16.37 8.61 7.24
N LEU A 122 -15.61 7.86 8.03
CA LEU A 122 -15.42 8.08 9.45
C LEU A 122 -14.01 8.61 9.70
N ALA A 123 -13.93 9.91 10.02
CA ALA A 123 -12.65 10.53 10.36
C ALA A 123 -12.35 10.28 11.85
N TYR A 124 -11.19 9.69 12.12
CA TYR A 124 -10.71 9.46 13.48
C TYR A 124 -9.41 10.24 13.72
N ASP A 125 -9.25 10.73 14.95
CA ASP A 125 -7.97 11.18 15.49
C ASP A 125 -7.69 10.44 16.79
N GLN A 126 -6.49 9.87 16.95
CA GLN A 126 -6.07 9.05 18.09
C GLN A 126 -7.13 8.02 18.53
N ASN A 127 -7.75 7.34 17.55
CA ASN A 127 -8.86 6.38 17.74
C ASN A 127 -10.18 6.98 18.25
N VAL A 128 -10.29 8.30 18.35
CA VAL A 128 -11.55 9.00 18.69
C VAL A 128 -12.22 9.45 17.39
N LEU A 129 -13.50 9.09 17.22
CA LEU A 129 -14.28 9.52 16.06
C LEU A 129 -14.50 11.06 16.14
N GLN A 130 -13.94 11.78 15.17
CA GLN A 130 -14.06 13.23 15.04
C GLN A 130 -15.27 13.63 14.20
N ARG A 131 -15.40 12.99 13.03
CA ARG A 131 -16.42 13.36 12.04
C ARG A 131 -17.00 12.16 11.32
N ARG A 132 -18.26 12.34 10.88
CA ARG A 132 -18.95 11.49 9.92
C ARG A 132 -19.21 12.33 8.67
N ILE A 133 -18.59 11.97 7.54
CA ILE A 133 -18.67 12.70 6.28
C ILE A 133 -19.39 11.82 5.27
N LEU A 134 -20.60 12.21 4.90
CA LEU A 134 -21.36 11.50 3.86
C LEU A 134 -20.82 11.91 2.48
N LEU A 135 -20.31 10.96 1.72
CA LEU A 135 -19.83 11.14 0.34
C LEU A 135 -21.04 11.00 -0.61
N SER A 136 -21.85 12.02 -0.69
CA SER A 136 -23.09 12.08 -1.46
C SER A 136 -23.52 13.51 -1.68
N GLU A 137 -24.27 13.76 -2.76
CA GLU A 137 -24.88 15.06 -3.07
C GLU A 137 -25.87 15.56 -1.98
N HIS A 138 -26.33 14.69 -1.11
CA HIS A 138 -27.13 15.07 0.07
C HIS A 138 -26.31 15.78 1.18
N ASN A 139 -25.00 15.74 1.09
CA ASN A 139 -24.12 16.48 1.98
C ASN A 139 -23.76 17.82 1.35
N PRO A 140 -24.11 18.97 1.93
CA PRO A 140 -23.84 20.29 1.35
C PRO A 140 -22.34 20.60 1.18
N ASN A 141 -21.46 19.89 1.91
CA ASN A 141 -20.00 20.04 1.81
C ASN A 141 -19.37 19.07 0.81
N TYR A 142 -20.11 18.12 0.26
CA TYR A 142 -19.60 17.25 -0.79
C TYR A 142 -19.46 18.02 -2.10
N ARG A 143 -18.38 17.76 -2.83
CA ARG A 143 -18.13 18.31 -4.16
C ARG A 143 -17.80 17.19 -5.14
N LYS A 144 -18.51 17.15 -6.26
CA LYS A 144 -18.11 16.34 -7.41
C LYS A 144 -16.75 16.80 -7.91
N LEU A 145 -16.00 15.91 -8.52
CA LEU A 145 -14.68 16.25 -9.04
C LEU A 145 -14.70 17.45 -10.01
N ASP A 146 -15.73 17.54 -10.83
CA ASP A 146 -15.90 18.63 -11.81
C ASP A 146 -16.20 19.98 -11.14
N ASP A 147 -16.83 19.98 -9.97
CA ASP A 147 -17.16 21.19 -9.20
C ASP A 147 -15.97 21.73 -8.39
N ILE A 148 -14.89 20.95 -8.29
CA ILE A 148 -13.66 21.37 -7.59
C ILE A 148 -12.77 22.16 -8.55
N SER A 149 -12.28 23.31 -8.07
CA SER A 149 -11.37 24.16 -8.85
C SER A 149 -10.20 23.37 -9.44
N VAL A 150 -9.91 23.59 -10.72
CA VAL A 150 -8.76 22.98 -11.40
C VAL A 150 -7.43 23.34 -10.72
N TYR A 151 -7.33 24.53 -10.14
CA TYR A 151 -6.15 24.98 -9.44
C TYR A 151 -5.92 24.17 -8.17
N LEU A 152 -6.98 23.89 -7.39
CA LEU A 152 -6.90 23.06 -6.20
C LEU A 152 -6.54 21.61 -6.57
N LYS A 153 -7.22 21.04 -7.57
CA LYS A 153 -6.91 19.70 -8.10
C LYS A 153 -5.43 19.59 -8.48
N ASN A 154 -4.93 20.52 -9.27
CA ASN A 154 -3.54 20.50 -9.69
C ASN A 154 -2.57 20.72 -8.53
N ALA A 155 -2.85 21.62 -7.60
CA ALA A 155 -1.99 21.86 -6.45
C ALA A 155 -1.83 20.59 -5.59
N VAL A 156 -2.93 19.87 -5.34
CA VAL A 156 -2.90 18.62 -4.59
C VAL A 156 -2.13 17.52 -5.34
N LEU A 157 -2.38 17.36 -6.66
CA LEU A 157 -1.63 16.40 -7.46
C LEU A 157 -0.12 16.70 -7.42
N PHE A 158 0.28 17.95 -7.65
CA PHE A 158 1.70 18.31 -7.67
C PHE A 158 2.37 18.14 -6.31
N SER A 159 1.66 18.37 -5.21
CA SER A 159 2.24 18.24 -3.87
C SER A 159 2.30 16.80 -3.38
N GLU A 160 1.29 15.99 -3.67
CA GLU A 160 1.14 14.65 -3.10
C GLU A 160 1.57 13.53 -4.05
N ASP A 161 1.11 13.60 -5.32
CA ASP A 161 1.32 12.52 -6.28
C ASP A 161 1.14 13.01 -7.74
N PRO A 162 2.16 13.62 -8.35
CA PRO A 162 2.05 14.17 -9.71
C PRO A 162 1.76 13.13 -10.80
N SER A 163 1.96 11.85 -10.50
CA SER A 163 1.73 10.75 -11.43
C SER A 163 0.51 9.88 -11.09
N PHE A 164 -0.35 10.33 -10.20
CA PHE A 164 -1.52 9.59 -9.70
C PHE A 164 -2.35 8.89 -10.79
N PHE A 165 -2.64 9.59 -11.88
CA PHE A 165 -3.42 9.05 -13.01
C PHE A 165 -2.63 8.11 -13.93
N ARG A 166 -1.32 7.91 -13.72
CA ARG A 166 -0.44 7.13 -14.60
C ARG A 166 0.05 5.81 -14.00
N HIS A 167 0.09 5.70 -12.67
CA HIS A 167 0.52 4.49 -11.99
C HIS A 167 -0.66 3.68 -11.43
N HIS A 168 -0.41 2.43 -11.06
CA HIS A 168 -1.39 1.52 -10.46
C HIS A 168 -1.19 1.39 -8.94
N GLY A 169 -1.33 2.51 -8.23
CA GLY A 169 -1.34 2.55 -6.77
C GLY A 169 0.01 2.81 -6.11
N PHE A 170 1.13 2.46 -6.76
CA PHE A 170 2.47 2.59 -6.20
C PHE A 170 3.40 3.36 -7.12
N LEU A 171 4.36 4.05 -6.51
CA LEU A 171 5.44 4.72 -7.18
C LEU A 171 6.77 4.28 -6.53
N GLU A 172 7.41 3.26 -7.11
CA GLU A 172 8.63 2.65 -6.55
C GLU A 172 9.76 3.67 -6.36
N SER A 173 9.92 4.61 -7.31
CA SER A 173 10.91 5.67 -7.21
C SER A 173 10.68 6.55 -5.97
N ALA A 174 9.44 6.95 -5.70
CA ALA A 174 9.11 7.75 -4.52
C ALA A 174 9.31 6.99 -3.20
N LEU A 175 8.98 5.69 -3.18
CA LEU A 175 9.24 4.82 -2.03
C LEU A 175 10.75 4.69 -1.78
N ARG A 176 11.53 4.42 -2.84
CA ARG A 176 12.99 4.33 -2.76
C ARG A 176 13.62 5.63 -2.26
N GLU A 177 13.27 6.76 -2.86
CA GLU A 177 13.79 8.08 -2.47
C GLU A 177 13.43 8.44 -1.02
N SER A 178 12.22 8.09 -0.59
CA SER A 178 11.76 8.26 0.78
C SER A 178 12.62 7.44 1.76
N MET A 179 12.88 6.16 1.45
CA MET A 179 13.73 5.28 2.26
C MET A 179 15.15 5.84 2.36
N VAL A 180 15.78 6.18 1.24
CA VAL A 180 17.13 6.76 1.20
C VAL A 180 17.22 8.01 2.07
N LYS A 181 16.28 8.94 1.89
CA LYS A 181 16.29 10.21 2.64
C LYS A 181 16.07 9.98 4.14
N ASN A 182 15.12 9.13 4.52
CA ASN A 182 14.80 8.86 5.92
C ASN A 182 15.96 8.15 6.65
N ILE A 183 16.66 7.24 5.97
CA ILE A 183 17.85 6.57 6.53
C ILE A 183 18.99 7.59 6.70
N LYS A 184 19.28 8.39 5.67
CA LYS A 184 20.35 9.42 5.73
C LYS A 184 20.12 10.42 6.85
N GLU A 185 18.89 10.90 6.99
CA GLU A 185 18.54 11.90 8.00
C GLU A 185 18.24 11.29 9.38
N LYS A 186 18.21 9.95 9.49
CA LYS A 186 17.86 9.22 10.74
C LYS A 186 16.55 9.69 11.38
N ARG A 187 15.62 10.16 10.56
CA ARG A 187 14.27 10.62 10.96
C ARG A 187 13.30 10.48 9.79
N PHE A 188 12.01 10.57 10.06
CA PHE A 188 11.00 10.66 9.01
C PHE A 188 11.06 12.06 8.36
N ALA A 189 11.78 12.17 7.24
CA ALA A 189 12.02 13.43 6.53
C ALA A 189 11.20 13.56 5.24
N ARG A 190 10.79 12.41 4.66
CA ARG A 190 9.99 12.38 3.42
C ARG A 190 9.00 11.21 3.44
N GLY A 191 7.76 11.47 3.04
CA GLY A 191 6.77 10.44 2.75
C GLY A 191 6.98 9.85 1.35
N GLY A 192 6.66 8.57 1.18
CA GLY A 192 6.66 7.90 -0.12
C GLY A 192 5.29 7.30 -0.47
N SER A 193 4.22 7.71 0.23
CA SER A 193 2.87 7.21 -0.01
C SER A 193 2.19 7.98 -1.14
N THR A 194 1.60 7.27 -2.08
CA THR A 194 0.76 7.82 -3.14
C THR A 194 -0.61 8.25 -2.61
N ILE A 195 -1.39 8.99 -3.41
CA ILE A 195 -2.79 9.31 -3.10
C ILE A 195 -3.61 8.03 -2.89
N SER A 196 -3.41 6.98 -3.71
CA SER A 196 -4.08 5.68 -3.53
C SER A 196 -3.81 5.07 -2.17
N MET A 197 -2.55 5.08 -1.73
CA MET A 197 -2.14 4.55 -0.43
C MET A 197 -2.74 5.36 0.74
N GLN A 198 -2.72 6.69 0.63
CA GLN A 198 -3.33 7.58 1.63
C GLN A 198 -4.85 7.36 1.73
N LEU A 199 -5.52 7.25 0.56
CA LEU A 199 -6.95 7.03 0.48
C LEU A 199 -7.35 5.69 1.10
N VAL A 200 -6.68 4.60 0.72
CA VAL A 200 -6.93 3.26 1.30
C VAL A 200 -6.71 3.27 2.81
N LYS A 201 -5.62 3.84 3.27
CA LYS A 201 -5.36 4.00 4.70
C LYS A 201 -6.52 4.70 5.43
N ASN A 202 -7.05 5.77 4.86
CA ASN A 202 -8.08 6.58 5.49
C ASN A 202 -9.46 5.90 5.43
N VAL A 203 -9.80 5.27 4.31
CA VAL A 203 -11.15 4.74 4.05
C VAL A 203 -11.35 3.31 4.58
N PHE A 204 -10.32 2.47 4.53
CA PHE A 204 -10.45 1.03 4.79
C PHE A 204 -9.77 0.55 6.08
N LEU A 205 -8.78 1.29 6.60
CA LEU A 205 -7.94 0.82 7.68
C LEU A 205 -8.17 1.62 8.98
N ASN A 206 -7.92 0.97 10.11
CA ASN A 206 -7.83 1.67 11.38
C ASN A 206 -6.50 2.45 11.50
N ARG A 207 -6.42 3.39 12.45
CA ARG A 207 -5.26 4.30 12.56
C ARG A 207 -4.09 3.75 13.41
N GLU A 208 -4.10 2.49 13.79
CA GLU A 208 -2.96 1.91 14.52
C GLU A 208 -1.70 1.87 13.63
N LYS A 209 -0.61 2.43 14.13
CA LYS A 209 0.67 2.49 13.39
C LYS A 209 1.43 1.17 13.59
N LYS A 210 1.14 0.15 12.78
CA LYS A 210 1.86 -1.14 12.79
C LYS A 210 2.39 -1.43 11.38
N LEU A 211 3.55 -2.10 11.27
CA LEU A 211 4.10 -2.55 9.98
C LEU A 211 3.10 -3.45 9.24
N GLN A 212 2.41 -4.30 9.98
CA GLN A 212 1.31 -5.15 9.53
C GLN A 212 0.24 -4.36 8.74
N ARG A 213 -0.19 -3.20 9.25
CA ARG A 213 -1.14 -2.34 8.55
C ARG A 213 -0.60 -1.82 7.21
N LYS A 214 0.71 -1.60 7.08
CA LYS A 214 1.31 -1.16 5.80
C LYS A 214 1.27 -2.27 4.75
N ALA A 215 1.42 -3.53 5.14
CA ALA A 215 1.24 -4.65 4.24
C ALA A 215 -0.22 -4.82 3.81
N GLU A 216 -1.18 -4.68 4.72
CA GLU A 216 -2.61 -4.69 4.41
C GLU A 216 -3.00 -3.53 3.48
N GLU A 217 -2.50 -2.31 3.74
CA GLU A 217 -2.67 -1.15 2.86
C GLU A 217 -2.20 -1.44 1.44
N ALA A 218 -0.98 -1.99 1.30
CA ALA A 218 -0.43 -2.34 -0.01
C ALA A 218 -1.29 -3.38 -0.75
N MET A 219 -1.74 -4.41 -0.05
CA MET A 219 -2.58 -5.43 -0.63
C MET A 219 -3.94 -4.88 -1.09
N ILE A 220 -4.59 -4.04 -0.29
CA ILE A 220 -5.86 -3.39 -0.65
C ILE A 220 -5.68 -2.45 -1.84
N VAL A 221 -4.62 -1.64 -1.86
CA VAL A 221 -4.29 -0.77 -3.00
C VAL A 221 -4.14 -1.59 -4.26
N TRP A 222 -3.37 -2.69 -4.20
CA TRP A 222 -3.18 -3.57 -5.35
C TRP A 222 -4.51 -4.17 -5.83
N LEU A 223 -5.36 -4.65 -4.94
CA LEU A 223 -6.66 -5.21 -5.28
C LEU A 223 -7.58 -4.18 -5.96
N ILE A 224 -7.65 -2.95 -5.45
CA ILE A 224 -8.49 -1.90 -6.00
C ILE A 224 -8.01 -1.45 -7.37
N GLU A 225 -6.74 -1.11 -7.49
CA GLU A 225 -6.16 -0.51 -8.68
C GLU A 225 -6.06 -1.52 -9.84
N ASN A 226 -5.53 -2.72 -9.56
CA ASN A 226 -5.32 -3.72 -10.60
C ASN A 226 -6.62 -4.39 -11.07
N ASN A 227 -7.70 -4.30 -10.30
CA ASN A 227 -9.00 -4.82 -10.72
C ASN A 227 -9.98 -3.71 -11.13
N ALA A 228 -9.52 -2.45 -11.18
CA ALA A 228 -10.33 -1.29 -11.50
C ALA A 228 -11.64 -1.26 -10.68
N LEU A 229 -11.55 -1.61 -9.38
CA LEU A 229 -12.73 -1.63 -8.49
C LEU A 229 -13.30 -0.23 -8.27
N THR A 230 -12.50 0.80 -8.50
CA THR A 230 -12.92 2.20 -8.46
C THR A 230 -12.07 2.96 -9.47
N SER A 231 -12.67 3.88 -10.24
CA SER A 231 -11.91 4.68 -11.20
C SER A 231 -10.97 5.67 -10.51
N LYS A 232 -9.91 6.09 -11.19
CA LYS A 232 -8.96 7.08 -10.68
C LYS A 232 -9.65 8.43 -10.38
N GLU A 233 -10.57 8.84 -11.22
CA GLU A 233 -11.35 10.06 -11.04
C GLU A 233 -12.17 9.99 -9.76
N ARG A 234 -12.87 8.85 -9.53
CA ARG A 234 -13.66 8.66 -8.32
C ARG A 234 -12.78 8.55 -7.07
N MET A 235 -11.65 7.88 -7.15
CA MET A 235 -10.68 7.84 -6.05
C MET A 235 -10.19 9.24 -5.70
N TYR A 236 -9.89 10.06 -6.70
CA TYR A 236 -9.43 11.42 -6.49
C TYR A 236 -10.53 12.33 -5.94
N GLU A 237 -11.76 12.18 -6.42
CA GLU A 237 -12.92 12.85 -5.88
C GLU A 237 -13.13 12.54 -4.39
N VAL A 238 -13.11 11.24 -4.04
CA VAL A 238 -13.21 10.81 -2.64
C VAL A 238 -12.08 11.41 -1.80
N TYR A 239 -10.84 11.33 -2.32
CA TYR A 239 -9.67 11.88 -1.63
C TYR A 239 -9.84 13.36 -1.28
N LEU A 240 -10.24 14.19 -2.26
CA LEU A 240 -10.43 15.63 -2.07
C LEU A 240 -11.59 15.97 -1.12
N ASN A 241 -12.55 15.05 -0.92
CA ASN A 241 -13.65 15.23 0.01
C ASN A 241 -13.36 14.72 1.43
N VAL A 242 -12.30 13.91 1.64
CA VAL A 242 -12.00 13.32 2.95
C VAL A 242 -10.65 13.75 3.53
N ILE A 243 -9.78 14.36 2.74
CA ILE A 243 -8.47 14.80 3.22
C ILE A 243 -8.62 15.86 4.30
N GLU A 244 -7.81 15.74 5.34
CA GLU A 244 -7.70 16.70 6.41
C GLU A 244 -6.69 17.79 6.04
N TRP A 245 -7.14 19.02 5.88
CA TRP A 245 -6.33 20.20 5.52
C TRP A 245 -5.72 20.90 6.72
N GLY A 246 -6.25 20.67 7.88
CA GLY A 246 -5.82 21.20 9.16
C GLY A 246 -6.66 20.59 10.27
N PRO A 247 -6.38 20.86 11.53
CA PRO A 247 -7.11 20.26 12.65
C PRO A 247 -8.63 20.38 12.49
N ASN A 248 -9.31 19.25 12.29
CA ASN A 248 -10.77 19.15 12.08
C ASN A 248 -11.35 19.85 10.84
N VAL A 249 -10.53 20.21 9.84
CA VAL A 249 -10.97 20.74 8.55
C VAL A 249 -10.87 19.65 7.49
N TYR A 250 -12.01 19.18 6.99
CA TYR A 250 -12.07 18.05 6.07
C TYR A 250 -12.69 18.44 4.73
N GLY A 251 -12.02 17.99 3.66
CA GLY A 251 -12.51 18.13 2.31
C GLY A 251 -12.37 19.52 1.71
N ALA A 252 -12.48 19.58 0.38
CA ALA A 252 -12.26 20.79 -0.41
C ALA A 252 -13.24 21.92 -0.08
N ALA A 253 -14.47 21.61 0.31
CA ALA A 253 -15.49 22.63 0.60
C ALA A 253 -15.26 23.35 1.94
N GLU A 254 -14.68 22.68 2.95
CA GLU A 254 -14.39 23.32 4.24
C GLU A 254 -13.05 24.08 4.21
N SER A 255 -12.16 23.72 3.27
CA SER A 255 -10.83 24.36 3.15
C SER A 255 -10.84 25.62 2.29
N ALA A 256 -11.94 25.90 1.57
CA ALA A 256 -12.14 27.06 0.70
C ALA A 256 -12.72 28.22 1.49
#